data_810cf539d08452c4c8f67c768a35826c
#
_entry.id   810cf539d08452c4c8f67c768a35826c
#
_cell.length_a   1.000
_cell.length_b   1.000
_cell.length_c   1.000
_cell.angle_alpha   90.00
_cell.angle_beta   90.00
_cell.angle_gamma   90.00
#
_symmetry.space_group_name_H-M   'P 1'
#
loop_
_entity.id
_entity.type
_entity.pdbx_description
1 polymer ?
#
loop_
_entity_poly.entity_id
_entity_poly.type
_entity_poly.pdbx_seq_one_letter_code
_entity_poly.pdbx_strand_id
1 'polypeptide(L)'
;VFAVIENKLADYDAHINRLLRSLSELNMKLPYSRKSIFFHISNIVKQNLISNGLVYLQISRGVASRDFKFPKNTKSSLVIIGKNIPLDQYTNAFDKGINVSTTRDLRWKRVDIKSLNLLAPVLAKQTAYEKNCQESWLIDDDNFITEGSSSNAWIYCDGTLITRPVSNSILNGITRSTLIRGLKKRKIKCKEAKFNLNDVKRASEAFITSATQHVMPVVKVNRIKIGKGLPGPRAQDFRAAYMESLKLTEL
;
A
#
# COMPACT_ATOMS: atom_id res chain seq x y z
N VAL A 1 -6.01 5.62 2.57
CA VAL A 1 -5.23 6.72 1.98
C VAL A 1 -5.48 6.70 0.48
N PHE A 2 -5.73 7.88 -0.08
CA PHE A 2 -5.80 8.14 -1.53
C PHE A 2 -4.57 8.99 -1.90
N ALA A 3 -3.96 8.73 -3.04
CA ALA A 3 -3.03 9.69 -3.61
C ALA A 3 -3.82 10.80 -4.32
N VAL A 4 -3.32 12.02 -4.21
CA VAL A 4 -3.73 13.16 -5.03
C VAL A 4 -2.61 13.43 -6.01
N ILE A 5 -2.93 13.44 -7.29
CA ILE A 5 -1.99 13.65 -8.40
C ILE A 5 -2.61 14.72 -9.30
N GLU A 6 -1.94 15.86 -9.45
CA GLU A 6 -2.43 16.97 -10.28
C GLU A 6 -3.90 17.33 -9.99
N ASN A 7 -4.21 17.52 -8.70
CA ASN A 7 -5.55 17.83 -8.20
C ASN A 7 -6.62 16.73 -8.42
N LYS A 8 -6.24 15.48 -8.76
CA LYS A 8 -7.17 14.37 -9.02
C LYS A 8 -6.94 13.25 -8.02
N LEU A 9 -8.00 12.54 -7.64
CA LEU A 9 -7.91 11.38 -6.77
C LEU A 9 -7.57 10.11 -7.57
N ALA A 10 -6.54 9.42 -7.13
CA ALA A 10 -6.12 8.14 -7.70
C ALA A 10 -7.00 6.98 -7.22
N ASP A 11 -7.58 6.22 -8.15
CA ASP A 11 -8.35 4.98 -7.92
C ASP A 11 -9.45 5.13 -6.84
N TYR A 12 -10.18 6.26 -6.81
CA TYR A 12 -11.18 6.58 -5.78
C TYR A 12 -12.16 5.44 -5.54
N ASP A 13 -12.85 4.95 -6.57
CA ASP A 13 -13.87 3.91 -6.44
C ASP A 13 -13.30 2.60 -5.88
N ALA A 14 -12.10 2.21 -6.28
CA ALA A 14 -11.45 1.01 -5.79
C ALA A 14 -11.14 1.12 -4.29
N HIS A 15 -10.68 2.30 -3.84
CA HIS A 15 -10.44 2.56 -2.43
C HIS A 15 -11.74 2.56 -1.61
N ILE A 16 -12.81 3.16 -2.11
CA ILE A 16 -14.13 3.16 -1.43
C ILE A 16 -14.71 1.74 -1.38
N ASN A 17 -14.61 0.96 -2.46
CA ASN A 17 -15.08 -0.42 -2.46
C ASN A 17 -14.34 -1.28 -1.42
N ARG A 18 -13.01 -1.12 -1.30
CA ARG A 18 -12.23 -1.80 -0.25
C ARG A 18 -12.61 -1.32 1.15
N LEU A 19 -12.87 -0.03 1.33
CA LEU A 19 -13.37 0.51 2.60
C LEU A 19 -14.70 -0.15 2.99
N LEU A 20 -15.67 -0.22 2.08
CA LEU A 20 -16.96 -0.85 2.31
C LEU A 20 -16.82 -2.34 2.67
N ARG A 21 -15.95 -3.07 1.96
CA ARG A 21 -15.63 -4.45 2.32
C ARG A 21 -15.08 -4.54 3.74
N SER A 22 -14.10 -3.69 4.09
CA SER A 22 -13.51 -3.72 5.46
C SER A 22 -14.54 -3.36 6.54
N LEU A 23 -15.42 -2.40 6.28
CA LEU A 23 -16.51 -2.06 7.19
C LEU A 23 -17.49 -3.22 7.37
N SER A 24 -17.85 -3.90 6.28
CA SER A 24 -18.73 -5.08 6.32
C SER A 24 -18.16 -6.20 7.18
N GLU A 25 -16.87 -6.54 7.01
CA GLU A 25 -16.18 -7.54 7.81
C GLU A 25 -16.13 -7.19 9.31
N LEU A 26 -16.23 -5.92 9.63
CA LEU A 26 -16.25 -5.41 11.00
C LEU A 26 -17.66 -5.11 11.51
N ASN A 27 -18.72 -5.49 10.78
CA ASN A 27 -20.11 -5.13 11.08
C ASN A 27 -20.29 -3.63 11.35
N MET A 28 -19.72 -2.81 10.48
CA MET A 28 -19.84 -1.34 10.51
C MET A 28 -20.57 -0.83 9.27
N LYS A 29 -21.39 0.20 9.46
CA LYS A 29 -22.04 0.92 8.35
C LYS A 29 -21.23 2.15 7.99
N LEU A 30 -21.27 2.52 6.72
CA LEU A 30 -20.73 3.79 6.25
C LEU A 30 -21.57 4.93 6.88
N PRO A 31 -20.94 5.92 7.56
CA PRO A 31 -21.70 6.97 8.26
C PRO A 31 -22.34 7.99 7.30
N TYR A 32 -21.83 8.09 6.07
CA TYR A 32 -22.26 9.04 5.07
C TYR A 32 -22.36 8.37 3.70
N SER A 33 -23.12 8.96 2.77
CA SER A 33 -23.17 8.48 1.39
C SER A 33 -21.80 8.59 0.70
N ARG A 34 -21.57 7.77 -0.34
CA ARG A 34 -20.33 7.89 -1.16
C ARG A 34 -20.16 9.30 -1.72
N LYS A 35 -21.26 9.95 -2.14
CA LYS A 35 -21.25 11.33 -2.66
C LYS A 35 -20.83 12.34 -1.59
N SER A 36 -21.34 12.20 -0.36
CA SER A 36 -20.93 13.07 0.76
C SER A 36 -19.47 12.89 1.13
N ILE A 37 -18.97 11.65 1.16
CA ILE A 37 -17.54 11.39 1.41
C ILE A 37 -16.67 12.02 0.32
N PHE A 38 -17.05 11.88 -0.94
CA PHE A 38 -16.35 12.51 -2.05
C PHE A 38 -16.33 14.03 -1.92
N PHE A 39 -17.48 14.65 -1.61
CA PHE A 39 -17.60 16.08 -1.38
C PHE A 39 -16.66 16.57 -0.26
N HIS A 40 -16.62 15.87 0.87
CA HIS A 40 -15.71 16.23 1.97
C HIS A 40 -14.25 16.07 1.58
N ILE A 41 -13.87 15.02 0.86
CA ILE A 41 -12.53 14.85 0.34
C ILE A 41 -12.16 15.99 -0.61
N SER A 42 -13.06 16.34 -1.56
CA SER A 42 -12.83 17.43 -2.51
C SER A 42 -12.62 18.77 -1.79
N ASN A 43 -13.43 19.06 -0.78
CA ASN A 43 -13.28 20.27 0.02
C ASN A 43 -11.94 20.32 0.75
N ILE A 44 -11.53 19.22 1.39
CA ILE A 44 -10.22 19.16 2.08
C ILE A 44 -9.07 19.39 1.09
N VAL A 45 -9.11 18.78 -0.10
CA VAL A 45 -8.07 18.96 -1.12
C VAL A 45 -8.02 20.42 -1.59
N LYS A 46 -9.19 21.01 -1.91
CA LYS A 46 -9.28 22.40 -2.39
C LYS A 46 -8.85 23.41 -1.33
N GLN A 47 -9.38 23.31 -0.10
CA GLN A 47 -9.07 24.24 0.99
C GLN A 47 -7.59 24.20 1.41
N ASN A 48 -6.94 23.05 1.29
CA ASN A 48 -5.53 22.89 1.63
C ASN A 48 -4.60 23.00 0.40
N LEU A 49 -5.13 23.37 -0.78
CA LEU A 49 -4.38 23.58 -2.02
C LEU A 49 -3.48 22.36 -2.36
N ILE A 50 -4.02 21.13 -2.19
CA ILE A 50 -3.26 19.91 -2.41
C ILE A 50 -3.26 19.58 -3.90
N SER A 51 -2.25 20.02 -4.63
CA SER A 51 -2.04 19.60 -6.01
C SER A 51 -1.49 18.17 -6.10
N ASN A 52 -0.49 17.86 -5.28
CA ASN A 52 0.10 16.54 -5.16
C ASN A 52 0.22 16.17 -3.67
N GLY A 53 -0.23 14.99 -3.30
CA GLY A 53 -0.23 14.62 -1.90
C GLY A 53 -1.09 13.42 -1.57
N LEU A 54 -1.66 13.46 -0.38
CA LEU A 54 -2.44 12.35 0.17
C LEU A 54 -3.70 12.86 0.85
N VAL A 55 -4.75 12.03 0.78
CA VAL A 55 -5.91 12.14 1.66
C VAL A 55 -6.01 10.86 2.48
N TYR A 56 -5.87 10.99 3.80
CA TYR A 56 -6.15 9.93 4.76
C TYR A 56 -7.62 9.96 5.15
N LEU A 57 -8.26 8.79 5.19
CA LEU A 57 -9.64 8.62 5.62
C LEU A 57 -9.72 7.49 6.63
N GLN A 58 -10.39 7.73 7.74
CA GLN A 58 -10.62 6.77 8.81
C GLN A 58 -12.08 6.79 9.24
N ILE A 59 -12.63 5.60 9.48
CA ILE A 59 -13.95 5.43 10.09
C ILE A 59 -13.79 4.60 11.36
N SER A 60 -14.33 5.10 12.46
CA SER A 60 -14.41 4.39 13.73
C SER A 60 -15.86 4.13 14.12
N ARG A 61 -16.08 3.26 15.12
CA ARG A 61 -17.43 2.95 15.63
C ARG A 61 -18.08 4.12 16.36
N GLY A 62 -17.32 5.19 16.66
CA GLY A 62 -17.77 6.34 17.44
C GLY A 62 -17.33 6.26 18.90
N VAL A 63 -17.90 7.16 19.71
CA VAL A 63 -17.56 7.29 21.13
C VAL A 63 -18.42 6.34 21.97
N ALA A 64 -17.78 5.55 22.82
CA ALA A 64 -18.43 4.61 23.72
C ALA A 64 -17.53 4.35 24.94
N SER A 65 -18.12 3.84 26.03
CA SER A 65 -17.36 3.33 27.15
C SER A 65 -16.49 2.13 26.71
N ARG A 66 -15.33 1.95 27.36
CA ARG A 66 -14.43 0.85 27.05
C ARG A 66 -15.09 -0.51 27.36
N ASP A 67 -15.28 -1.31 26.31
CA ASP A 67 -15.74 -2.70 26.42
C ASP A 67 -15.10 -3.49 25.25
N PHE A 68 -15.08 -4.82 25.36
CA PHE A 68 -14.69 -5.73 24.28
C PHE A 68 -15.84 -6.01 23.29
N LYS A 69 -17.07 -5.74 23.69
CA LYS A 69 -18.25 -5.86 22.83
C LYS A 69 -18.39 -4.65 21.92
N PHE A 70 -19.01 -4.86 20.79
CA PHE A 70 -19.40 -3.75 19.94
C PHE A 70 -20.42 -2.86 20.65
N PRO A 71 -20.20 -1.55 20.71
CA PRO A 71 -21.12 -0.65 21.36
C PRO A 71 -22.46 -0.63 20.63
N LYS A 72 -23.56 -0.59 21.39
CA LYS A 72 -24.90 -0.40 20.85
C LYS A 72 -25.19 1.10 20.70
N ASN A 73 -25.93 1.47 19.66
CA ASN A 73 -26.44 2.85 19.44
C ASN A 73 -25.37 3.95 19.32
N THR A 74 -24.16 3.62 18.86
CA THR A 74 -23.14 4.62 18.57
C THR A 74 -23.20 5.07 17.11
N LYS A 75 -22.94 6.36 16.87
CA LYS A 75 -22.75 6.91 15.53
C LYS A 75 -21.29 6.78 15.12
N SER A 76 -21.02 6.15 13.99
CA SER A 76 -19.65 6.06 13.45
C SER A 76 -19.07 7.45 13.21
N SER A 77 -17.78 7.62 13.52
CA SER A 77 -17.04 8.86 13.27
C SER A 77 -16.22 8.72 12.00
N LEU A 78 -16.18 9.80 11.22
CA LEU A 78 -15.36 9.94 10.01
C LEU A 78 -14.27 11.00 10.27
N VAL A 79 -13.02 10.66 9.98
CA VAL A 79 -11.89 11.59 9.99
C VAL A 79 -11.28 11.62 8.60
N ILE A 80 -11.05 12.82 8.07
CA ILE A 80 -10.37 13.05 6.79
C ILE A 80 -9.26 14.05 7.01
N ILE A 81 -8.04 13.71 6.59
CA ILE A 81 -6.84 14.55 6.72
C ILE A 81 -6.18 14.65 5.35
N GLY A 82 -5.95 15.87 4.88
CA GLY A 82 -5.17 16.14 3.68
C GLY A 82 -3.72 16.47 4.02
N LYS A 83 -2.78 16.07 3.16
CA LYS A 83 -1.36 16.38 3.28
C LYS A 83 -0.74 16.64 1.92
N ASN A 84 -0.12 17.81 1.75
CA ASN A 84 0.74 18.08 0.59
C ASN A 84 2.02 17.24 0.66
N ILE A 85 2.47 16.72 -0.48
CA ILE A 85 3.75 16.04 -0.63
C ILE A 85 4.40 16.54 -1.91
N PRO A 86 5.59 17.17 -1.81
CA PRO A 86 6.32 17.65 -2.98
C PRO A 86 6.66 16.49 -3.96
N LEU A 87 6.51 16.74 -5.26
CA LEU A 87 6.77 15.72 -6.30
C LEU A 87 8.22 15.26 -6.33
N ASP A 88 9.17 16.15 -6.06
CA ASP A 88 10.60 15.87 -6.03
C ASP A 88 10.95 14.83 -4.94
N GLN A 89 10.22 14.79 -3.82
CA GLN A 89 10.43 13.80 -2.79
C GLN A 89 10.19 12.36 -3.32
N TYR A 90 9.18 12.16 -4.17
CA TYR A 90 8.92 10.86 -4.78
C TYR A 90 9.95 10.50 -5.85
N THR A 91 10.32 11.48 -6.68
CA THR A 91 11.28 11.28 -7.77
C THR A 91 12.65 10.92 -7.23
N ASN A 92 13.15 11.68 -6.26
CA ASN A 92 14.45 11.43 -5.62
C ASN A 92 14.51 10.08 -4.92
N ALA A 93 13.41 9.64 -4.25
CA ALA A 93 13.35 8.34 -3.62
C ALA A 93 13.31 7.20 -4.66
N PHE A 94 12.59 7.40 -5.77
CA PHE A 94 12.52 6.42 -6.85
C PHE A 94 13.88 6.21 -7.53
N ASP A 95 14.60 7.30 -7.83
CA ASP A 95 15.89 7.25 -8.52
C ASP A 95 17.00 6.60 -7.68
N LYS A 96 16.90 6.69 -6.35
CA LYS A 96 17.84 6.05 -5.43
C LYS A 96 17.42 4.62 -5.06
N GLY A 97 16.13 4.32 -5.10
CA GLY A 97 15.55 3.13 -4.52
C GLY A 97 15.61 3.11 -3.00
N ILE A 98 15.01 2.10 -2.39
CA ILE A 98 14.95 1.95 -0.92
C ILE A 98 15.64 0.68 -0.45
N ASN A 99 16.12 0.71 0.79
CA ASN A 99 16.58 -0.47 1.52
C ASN A 99 15.41 -1.03 2.33
N VAL A 100 15.35 -2.35 2.42
CA VAL A 100 14.32 -3.10 3.14
C VAL A 100 15.00 -4.02 4.16
N SER A 101 14.50 -4.07 5.39
CA SER A 101 14.82 -5.14 6.34
C SER A 101 13.73 -6.21 6.32
N THR A 102 13.97 -7.35 6.94
CA THR A 102 12.94 -8.35 7.17
C THR A 102 12.67 -8.54 8.66
N THR A 103 11.41 -8.83 8.99
CA THR A 103 10.94 -9.12 10.35
C THR A 103 9.90 -10.24 10.30
N ARG A 104 9.70 -10.97 11.39
CA ARG A 104 8.59 -11.92 11.50
C ARG A 104 7.25 -11.21 11.36
N ASP A 105 6.30 -11.84 10.67
CA ASP A 105 4.93 -11.35 10.54
C ASP A 105 4.14 -11.66 11.82
N LEU A 106 4.10 -10.68 12.71
CA LEU A 106 3.38 -10.77 13.98
C LEU A 106 1.95 -10.20 13.89
N ARG A 107 1.45 -9.97 12.68
CA ARG A 107 0.10 -9.44 12.50
C ARG A 107 -0.94 -10.53 12.78
N TRP A 108 -2.17 -10.10 13.04
CA TRP A 108 -3.31 -11.02 13.17
C TRP A 108 -3.65 -11.72 11.83
N LYS A 109 -4.46 -12.79 11.91
CA LYS A 109 -4.72 -13.66 10.75
C LYS A 109 -5.76 -13.11 9.75
N ARG A 110 -6.20 -11.86 9.84
CA ARG A 110 -7.17 -11.20 8.96
C ARG A 110 -6.66 -9.83 8.52
N VAL A 111 -5.41 -9.77 8.03
CA VAL A 111 -4.81 -8.53 7.53
C VAL A 111 -5.41 -8.06 6.21
N ASP A 112 -6.19 -8.89 5.55
CA ASP A 112 -7.04 -8.54 4.41
C ASP A 112 -8.07 -7.44 4.76
N ILE A 113 -8.47 -7.34 6.03
CA ILE A 113 -9.30 -6.25 6.55
C ILE A 113 -8.41 -5.05 6.86
N LYS A 114 -8.63 -3.94 6.14
CA LYS A 114 -7.84 -2.71 6.38
C LYS A 114 -8.35 -1.99 7.62
N SER A 115 -7.74 -2.29 8.76
CA SER A 115 -8.09 -1.75 10.08
C SER A 115 -6.96 -0.92 10.70
N LEU A 116 -7.19 -0.37 11.90
CA LEU A 116 -6.21 0.34 12.72
C LEU A 116 -5.41 -0.59 13.67
N ASN A 117 -5.42 -1.88 13.43
CA ASN A 117 -4.59 -2.84 14.15
C ASN A 117 -3.14 -2.76 13.64
N LEU A 118 -2.45 -1.67 13.98
CA LEU A 118 -1.17 -1.27 13.40
C LEU A 118 0.05 -1.59 14.28
N LEU A 119 -0.13 -2.16 15.47
CA LEU A 119 1.00 -2.36 16.40
C LEU A 119 2.14 -3.19 15.77
N ALA A 120 1.84 -4.34 15.20
CA ALA A 120 2.86 -5.17 14.55
C ALA A 120 3.51 -4.48 13.33
N PRO A 121 2.76 -3.84 12.39
CA PRO A 121 3.37 -3.03 11.33
C PRO A 121 4.24 -1.87 11.85
N VAL A 122 3.84 -1.19 12.92
CA VAL A 122 4.62 -0.08 13.51
C VAL A 122 5.93 -0.58 14.09
N LEU A 123 5.92 -1.69 14.85
CA LEU A 123 7.13 -2.30 15.40
C LEU A 123 8.08 -2.77 14.28
N ALA A 124 7.54 -3.38 13.22
CA ALA A 124 8.32 -3.79 12.06
C ALA A 124 8.95 -2.58 11.35
N LYS A 125 8.20 -1.49 11.20
CA LYS A 125 8.70 -0.24 10.59
C LYS A 125 9.77 0.42 11.44
N GLN A 126 9.60 0.45 12.77
CA GLN A 126 10.60 0.96 13.70
C GLN A 126 11.90 0.15 13.63
N THR A 127 11.80 -1.18 13.63
CA THR A 127 12.96 -2.07 13.45
C THR A 127 13.68 -1.82 12.12
N ALA A 128 12.95 -1.52 11.04
CA ALA A 128 13.55 -1.15 9.76
C ALA A 128 14.29 0.18 9.86
N TYR A 129 13.67 1.19 10.46
CA TYR A 129 14.25 2.52 10.65
C TYR A 129 15.58 2.45 11.43
N GLU A 130 15.65 1.70 12.51
CA GLU A 130 16.86 1.49 13.32
C GLU A 130 18.00 0.79 12.54
N LYS A 131 17.65 0.07 11.46
CA LYS A 131 18.60 -0.55 10.52
C LYS A 131 18.89 0.31 9.28
N ASN A 132 18.51 1.59 9.28
CA ASN A 132 18.62 2.49 8.14
C ASN A 132 17.90 1.94 6.88
N CYS A 133 16.76 1.29 7.08
CA CYS A 133 15.87 0.80 6.02
C CYS A 133 14.56 1.59 6.00
N GLN A 134 14.01 1.79 4.81
CA GLN A 134 12.79 2.57 4.61
C GLN A 134 11.52 1.71 4.71
N GLU A 135 11.64 0.38 4.63
CA GLU A 135 10.52 -0.55 4.74
C GLU A 135 10.97 -1.86 5.41
N SER A 136 10.01 -2.62 5.96
CA SER A 136 10.23 -3.97 6.46
C SER A 136 9.36 -4.96 5.69
N TRP A 137 9.95 -5.97 5.07
CA TRP A 137 9.19 -7.10 4.54
C TRP A 137 8.93 -8.13 5.64
N LEU A 138 7.69 -8.55 5.73
CA LEU A 138 7.22 -9.46 6.76
C LEU A 138 7.33 -10.90 6.27
N ILE A 139 7.81 -11.79 7.16
CA ILE A 139 8.05 -13.20 6.86
C ILE A 139 7.12 -14.06 7.72
N ASP A 140 6.30 -14.90 7.07
CA ASP A 140 5.40 -15.84 7.76
C ASP A 140 6.16 -17.02 8.40
N ASP A 141 5.42 -17.87 9.10
CA ASP A 141 5.98 -19.02 9.82
C ASP A 141 6.59 -20.07 8.87
N ASP A 142 6.15 -20.10 7.60
CA ASP A 142 6.71 -20.95 6.54
C ASP A 142 7.94 -20.34 5.87
N ASN A 143 8.47 -19.21 6.36
CA ASN A 143 9.59 -18.44 5.81
C ASN A 143 9.34 -17.80 4.44
N PHE A 144 8.10 -17.58 4.04
CA PHE A 144 7.76 -16.81 2.85
C PHE A 144 7.49 -15.35 3.20
N ILE A 145 7.86 -14.46 2.29
CA ILE A 145 7.52 -13.04 2.39
C ILE A 145 6.01 -12.89 2.14
N THR A 146 5.34 -12.20 3.06
CA THR A 146 3.91 -11.86 2.91
C THR A 146 3.77 -10.56 2.14
N GLU A 147 4.14 -9.45 2.76
CA GLU A 147 4.13 -8.10 2.18
C GLU A 147 5.03 -7.17 3.01
N GLY A 148 5.07 -5.89 2.71
CA GLY A 148 5.72 -4.88 3.55
C GLY A 148 4.87 -4.48 4.76
N SER A 149 5.48 -3.79 5.72
CA SER A 149 4.76 -3.26 6.89
C SER A 149 3.65 -2.28 6.51
N SER A 150 3.77 -1.62 5.34
CA SER A 150 2.79 -0.67 4.81
C SER A 150 2.61 -0.76 3.29
N SER A 151 3.08 -1.82 2.64
CA SER A 151 3.14 -1.98 1.19
C SER A 151 3.01 -3.44 0.78
N ASN A 152 2.73 -3.72 -0.51
CA ASN A 152 2.90 -5.07 -1.05
C ASN A 152 4.30 -5.25 -1.62
N ALA A 153 4.85 -6.47 -1.49
CA ALA A 153 6.21 -6.81 -1.93
C ALA A 153 6.20 -7.52 -3.29
N TRP A 154 7.25 -7.26 -4.09
CA TRP A 154 7.43 -7.76 -5.43
C TRP A 154 8.88 -8.08 -5.74
N ILE A 155 9.11 -9.13 -6.53
CA ILE A 155 10.41 -9.45 -7.11
C ILE A 155 10.27 -9.70 -8.62
N TYR A 156 11.31 -9.35 -9.38
CA TYR A 156 11.41 -9.69 -10.79
C TYR A 156 12.55 -10.69 -10.99
N CYS A 157 12.18 -11.90 -11.41
CA CYS A 157 13.10 -13.02 -11.52
C CYS A 157 12.79 -13.78 -12.81
N ASP A 158 13.83 -14.11 -13.60
CA ASP A 158 13.74 -14.94 -14.81
C ASP A 158 12.62 -14.47 -15.77
N GLY A 159 12.58 -13.16 -16.03
CA GLY A 159 11.59 -12.56 -16.95
C GLY A 159 10.15 -12.51 -16.41
N THR A 160 9.93 -12.87 -15.15
CA THR A 160 8.60 -12.92 -14.53
C THR A 160 8.55 -12.04 -13.30
N LEU A 161 7.52 -11.20 -13.20
CA LEU A 161 7.20 -10.45 -12.01
C LEU A 161 6.41 -11.34 -11.05
N ILE A 162 6.82 -11.38 -9.77
CA ILE A 162 6.22 -12.24 -8.75
C ILE A 162 5.77 -11.40 -7.56
N THR A 163 4.55 -11.65 -7.09
CA THR A 163 4.02 -11.10 -5.84
C THR A 163 3.18 -12.14 -5.13
N ARG A 164 3.01 -12.02 -3.81
CA ARG A 164 2.18 -12.92 -3.02
C ARG A 164 0.73 -12.95 -3.55
N PRO A 165 0.07 -14.11 -3.68
CA PRO A 165 -1.34 -14.21 -4.01
C PRO A 165 -2.21 -13.61 -2.90
N VAL A 166 -3.35 -13.02 -3.27
CA VAL A 166 -4.32 -12.46 -2.32
C VAL A 166 -4.85 -13.55 -1.40
N SER A 167 -4.77 -13.30 -0.11
CA SER A 167 -5.28 -14.18 0.95
C SER A 167 -5.50 -13.35 2.22
N ASN A 168 -5.88 -14.01 3.32
CA ASN A 168 -5.97 -13.34 4.62
C ASN A 168 -4.60 -12.88 5.18
N SER A 169 -3.50 -13.32 4.57
CA SER A 169 -2.12 -12.98 5.00
C SER A 169 -1.59 -11.69 4.40
N ILE A 170 -2.28 -11.10 3.42
CA ILE A 170 -1.88 -9.82 2.81
C ILE A 170 -3.09 -8.92 2.56
N LEU A 171 -2.82 -7.62 2.54
CA LEU A 171 -3.81 -6.67 2.06
C LEU A 171 -3.86 -6.71 0.52
N ASN A 172 -5.07 -6.82 -0.05
CA ASN A 172 -5.24 -6.58 -1.48
C ASN A 172 -5.08 -5.08 -1.75
N GLY A 173 -3.83 -4.66 -2.00
CA GLY A 173 -3.48 -3.26 -2.25
C GLY A 173 -4.11 -2.74 -3.54
N ILE A 174 -4.65 -1.51 -3.52
CA ILE A 174 -5.24 -0.91 -4.73
C ILE A 174 -4.14 -0.66 -5.77
N THR A 175 -3.00 -0.08 -5.35
CA THR A 175 -1.83 0.10 -6.23
C THR A 175 -1.36 -1.24 -6.81
N ARG A 176 -1.33 -2.31 -6.01
CA ARG A 176 -1.02 -3.67 -6.48
C ARG A 176 -1.98 -4.11 -7.58
N SER A 177 -3.29 -3.99 -7.35
CA SER A 177 -4.32 -4.41 -8.30
C SER A 177 -4.28 -3.59 -9.59
N THR A 178 -4.04 -2.29 -9.49
CA THR A 178 -3.89 -1.38 -10.63
C THR A 178 -2.65 -1.72 -11.44
N LEU A 179 -1.52 -2.02 -10.78
CA LEU A 179 -0.31 -2.47 -11.45
C LEU A 179 -0.54 -3.79 -12.21
N ILE A 180 -1.16 -4.81 -11.58
CA ILE A 180 -1.47 -6.09 -12.25
C ILE A 180 -2.32 -5.85 -13.52
N ARG A 181 -3.30 -4.94 -13.45
CA ARG A 181 -4.12 -4.56 -14.61
C ARG A 181 -3.27 -3.92 -15.72
N GLY A 182 -2.32 -3.06 -15.36
CA GLY A 182 -1.39 -2.42 -16.30
C GLY A 182 -0.44 -3.40 -16.96
N LEU A 183 0.13 -4.31 -16.18
CA LEU A 183 1.01 -5.37 -16.68
C LEU A 183 0.28 -6.27 -17.68
N LYS A 184 -1.00 -6.60 -17.41
CA LYS A 184 -1.83 -7.40 -18.31
C LYS A 184 -2.06 -6.72 -19.65
N LYS A 185 -2.34 -5.40 -19.64
CA LYS A 185 -2.49 -4.59 -20.86
C LYS A 185 -1.20 -4.58 -21.71
N ARG A 186 -0.06 -4.49 -21.06
CA ARG A 186 1.26 -4.48 -21.71
C ARG A 186 1.80 -5.89 -22.02
N LYS A 187 1.04 -6.96 -21.76
CA LYS A 187 1.45 -8.36 -21.92
C LYS A 187 2.74 -8.71 -21.16
N ILE A 188 3.00 -8.04 -20.05
CA ILE A 188 4.15 -8.33 -19.17
C ILE A 188 3.77 -9.50 -18.26
N LYS A 189 4.64 -10.52 -18.22
CA LYS A 189 4.41 -11.74 -17.43
C LYS A 189 4.44 -11.43 -15.93
N CYS A 190 3.34 -11.73 -15.26
CA CYS A 190 3.18 -11.56 -13.82
C CYS A 190 2.56 -12.82 -13.22
N LYS A 191 3.13 -13.29 -12.11
CA LYS A 191 2.67 -14.49 -11.39
C LYS A 191 2.36 -14.13 -9.94
N GLU A 192 1.20 -14.52 -9.48
CA GLU A 192 0.86 -14.48 -8.04
C GLU A 192 1.34 -15.80 -7.41
N ALA A 193 2.46 -15.76 -6.68
CA ALA A 193 3.08 -16.91 -6.03
C ALA A 193 3.77 -16.51 -4.73
N LYS A 194 3.89 -17.44 -3.79
CA LYS A 194 4.76 -17.27 -2.60
C LYS A 194 6.21 -17.18 -3.06
N PHE A 195 7.00 -16.34 -2.40
CA PHE A 195 8.45 -16.23 -2.60
C PHE A 195 9.15 -15.97 -1.27
N ASN A 196 10.42 -16.32 -1.18
CA ASN A 196 11.22 -16.24 0.03
C ASN A 196 12.56 -15.53 -0.21
N LEU A 197 13.43 -15.47 0.80
CA LEU A 197 14.73 -14.81 0.67
C LEU A 197 15.67 -15.47 -0.34
N ASN A 198 15.52 -16.76 -0.65
CA ASN A 198 16.32 -17.40 -1.70
C ASN A 198 15.87 -16.92 -3.10
N ASP A 199 14.57 -16.70 -3.29
CA ASP A 199 14.05 -16.09 -4.51
C ASP A 199 14.51 -14.64 -4.64
N VAL A 200 14.53 -13.88 -3.54
CA VAL A 200 15.06 -12.52 -3.49
C VAL A 200 16.53 -12.45 -3.90
N LYS A 201 17.35 -13.43 -3.51
CA LYS A 201 18.78 -13.51 -3.92
C LYS A 201 18.94 -13.66 -5.44
N ARG A 202 17.99 -14.31 -6.12
CA ARG A 202 18.00 -14.54 -7.57
C ARG A 202 17.34 -13.40 -8.36
N ALA A 203 16.61 -12.53 -7.67
CA ALA A 203 15.87 -11.45 -8.30
C ALA A 203 16.84 -10.42 -8.92
N SER A 204 16.58 -10.05 -10.18
CA SER A 204 17.29 -8.97 -10.85
C SER A 204 16.80 -7.60 -10.40
N GLU A 205 15.51 -7.47 -10.06
CA GLU A 205 14.89 -6.27 -9.50
C GLU A 205 13.86 -6.63 -8.44
N ALA A 206 13.60 -5.70 -7.54
CA ALA A 206 12.54 -5.81 -6.54
C ALA A 206 11.90 -4.45 -6.31
N PHE A 207 10.66 -4.43 -5.82
CA PHE A 207 9.98 -3.19 -5.50
C PHE A 207 8.82 -3.41 -4.51
N ILE A 208 8.30 -2.31 -4.03
CA ILE A 208 7.07 -2.28 -3.25
C ILE A 208 5.99 -1.49 -3.99
N THR A 209 4.72 -1.75 -3.63
CA THR A 209 3.60 -0.92 -4.07
C THR A 209 2.77 -0.44 -2.89
N SER A 210 2.46 0.85 -2.88
CA SER A 210 1.57 1.48 -1.90
C SER A 210 0.92 2.73 -2.49
N ALA A 211 -0.16 3.21 -1.87
CA ALA A 211 -0.83 4.45 -2.29
C ALA A 211 0.07 5.69 -2.12
N THR A 212 1.06 5.62 -1.22
CA THR A 212 1.95 6.74 -0.89
C THR A 212 3.24 6.76 -1.68
N GLN A 213 3.68 5.61 -2.20
CA GLN A 213 4.97 5.48 -2.90
C GLN A 213 4.80 4.92 -4.31
N HIS A 214 3.57 4.61 -4.72
CA HIS A 214 3.25 4.01 -6.01
C HIS A 214 4.05 2.71 -6.22
N VAL A 215 4.87 2.64 -7.26
CA VAL A 215 5.88 1.60 -7.49
C VAL A 215 7.22 2.17 -7.07
N MET A 216 7.82 1.60 -6.01
CA MET A 216 9.08 2.09 -5.44
C MET A 216 10.14 0.98 -5.50
N PRO A 217 11.28 1.20 -6.18
CA PRO A 217 12.34 0.21 -6.28
C PRO A 217 12.95 -0.14 -4.94
N VAL A 218 13.24 -1.44 -4.73
CA VAL A 218 14.00 -1.97 -3.60
C VAL A 218 15.37 -2.39 -4.12
N VAL A 219 16.42 -1.79 -3.61
CA VAL A 219 17.81 -2.02 -4.06
C VAL A 219 18.59 -2.94 -3.15
N LYS A 220 18.07 -3.16 -1.92
CA LYS A 220 18.70 -4.02 -0.92
C LYS A 220 17.64 -4.61 0.02
N VAL A 221 17.76 -5.90 0.33
CA VAL A 221 16.94 -6.58 1.35
C VAL A 221 17.89 -7.20 2.38
N ASN A 222 17.87 -6.71 3.61
CA ASN A 222 18.89 -7.03 4.63
C ASN A 222 20.31 -6.76 4.09
N ARG A 223 21.14 -7.81 3.98
CA ARG A 223 22.48 -7.77 3.39
C ARG A 223 22.50 -8.16 1.91
N ILE A 224 21.36 -8.55 1.33
CA ILE A 224 21.24 -9.00 -0.06
C ILE A 224 21.09 -7.78 -0.95
N LYS A 225 22.06 -7.52 -1.81
CA LYS A 225 21.98 -6.52 -2.88
C LYS A 225 21.09 -7.07 -4.01
N ILE A 226 20.11 -6.29 -4.45
CA ILE A 226 19.25 -6.66 -5.57
C ILE A 226 19.89 -6.18 -6.87
N GLY A 227 20.11 -7.09 -7.79
CA GLY A 227 20.81 -6.78 -9.06
C GLY A 227 22.14 -6.05 -8.82
N LYS A 228 22.27 -4.86 -9.39
CA LYS A 228 23.47 -4.01 -9.20
C LYS A 228 23.41 -3.14 -7.93
N GLY A 229 22.34 -3.21 -7.14
CA GLY A 229 22.11 -2.36 -5.96
C GLY A 229 21.66 -0.95 -6.30
N LEU A 230 21.11 -0.78 -7.48
CA LEU A 230 20.50 0.44 -8.02
C LEU A 230 19.16 0.07 -8.67
N PRO A 231 18.20 1.01 -8.80
CA PRO A 231 16.99 0.78 -9.55
C PRO A 231 17.28 0.34 -10.97
N GLY A 232 16.65 -0.73 -11.41
CA GLY A 232 16.80 -1.25 -12.77
C GLY A 232 15.77 -0.66 -13.75
N PRO A 233 15.90 -0.95 -15.06
CA PRO A 233 15.00 -0.42 -16.09
C PRO A 233 13.56 -0.92 -15.95
N ARG A 234 13.36 -2.10 -15.37
CA ARG A 234 12.02 -2.66 -15.19
C ARG A 234 11.18 -1.90 -14.17
N ALA A 235 11.81 -1.30 -13.16
CA ALA A 235 11.09 -0.46 -12.21
C ALA A 235 10.38 0.72 -12.90
N GLN A 236 11.02 1.32 -13.93
CA GLN A 236 10.40 2.38 -14.75
C GLN A 236 9.24 1.83 -15.58
N ASP A 237 9.42 0.67 -16.24
CA ASP A 237 8.38 0.00 -17.02
C ASP A 237 7.14 -0.30 -16.16
N PHE A 238 7.35 -0.80 -14.93
CA PHE A 238 6.25 -1.14 -14.02
C PHE A 238 5.57 0.12 -13.47
N ARG A 239 6.33 1.16 -13.16
CA ARG A 239 5.75 2.46 -12.77
C ARG A 239 4.92 3.06 -13.91
N ALA A 240 5.40 3.01 -15.14
CA ALA A 240 4.64 3.46 -16.31
C ALA A 240 3.37 2.62 -16.52
N ALA A 241 3.44 1.28 -16.41
CA ALA A 241 2.26 0.41 -16.49
C ALA A 241 1.21 0.71 -15.40
N TYR A 242 1.66 1.05 -14.19
CA TYR A 242 0.78 1.51 -13.12
C TYR A 242 0.11 2.86 -13.48
N MET A 243 0.90 3.87 -13.85
CA MET A 243 0.40 5.22 -14.15
C MET A 243 -0.61 5.22 -15.31
N GLU A 244 -0.37 4.46 -16.39
CA GLU A 244 -1.31 4.32 -17.51
C GLU A 244 -2.60 3.59 -17.15
N SER A 245 -2.60 2.80 -16.10
CA SER A 245 -3.77 2.06 -15.64
C SER A 245 -4.49 2.72 -14.47
N LEU A 246 -3.92 3.80 -13.96
CA LEU A 246 -4.49 4.59 -12.89
C LEU A 246 -5.78 5.25 -13.35
N LYS A 247 -6.81 5.19 -12.51
CA LYS A 247 -8.05 5.92 -12.71
C LYS A 247 -8.01 7.21 -11.90
N LEU A 248 -7.91 8.34 -12.58
CA LEU A 248 -7.95 9.65 -11.96
C LEU A 248 -9.39 10.17 -11.93
N THR A 249 -9.84 10.61 -10.76
CA THR A 249 -11.17 11.20 -10.54
C THR A 249 -10.99 12.68 -10.27
N GLU A 250 -11.63 13.52 -11.07
CA GLU A 250 -11.65 14.99 -10.88
C GLU A 250 -12.30 15.36 -9.54
N LEU A 251 -11.81 16.45 -8.92
CA LEU A 251 -12.23 16.94 -7.60
C LEU A 251 -13.10 18.20 -7.68
#